data_535cca2370f4da4c7466e74827903218
#
_entry.id   535cca2370f4da4c7466e74827903218
#
_cell.length_a   1.000
_cell.length_b   1.000
_cell.length_c   1.000
_cell.angle_alpha   90.00
_cell.angle_beta   90.00
_cell.angle_gamma   90.00
#
_symmetry.space_group_name_H-M   'P 1'
#
loop_
_entity.id
_entity.type
_entity.pdbx_description
1 polymer ?
#
loop_
_entity_poly.entity_id
_entity_poly.type
_entity_poly.pdbx_seq_one_letter_code
_entity_poly.pdbx_strand_id
1 'polypeptide(L)'
;MKLFLKLLMAFCALFPTKTAYVEENIFARSYVVMEQNSGKIIESKDCNLVRSVASVSKIMTAIIAIESSDLFKNVEIGDEIDQAIGSSLYLEKGTKVDIIELVYGLLLRSGNDAAMAIAKNIGGSVDKFVEMMNEKARWIGMKNTT
;
A
#
# COMPACT_ATOMS: atom_id res chain seq x y z
N MET A 1 44.71 -41.57 12.39
CA MET A 1 43.57 -41.06 11.61
C MET A 1 42.43 -40.46 12.48
N LYS A 2 41.91 -41.17 13.49
CA LYS A 2 40.81 -40.70 14.37
C LYS A 2 41.17 -39.48 15.23
N LEU A 3 42.43 -39.36 15.71
CA LEU A 3 42.86 -38.20 16.52
C LEU A 3 43.02 -36.93 15.67
N PHE A 4 43.53 -37.05 14.46
CA PHE A 4 43.70 -35.95 13.52
C PHE A 4 42.35 -35.34 13.11
N LEU A 5 41.33 -36.17 12.88
CA LEU A 5 39.98 -35.76 12.54
C LEU A 5 39.29 -35.00 13.70
N LYS A 6 39.53 -35.45 14.96
CA LYS A 6 39.01 -34.77 16.15
C LYS A 6 39.67 -33.40 16.35
N LEU A 7 40.96 -33.27 16.11
CA LEU A 7 41.70 -32.00 16.19
C LEU A 7 41.22 -31.01 15.08
N LEU A 8 40.96 -31.50 13.88
CA LEU A 8 40.46 -30.69 12.79
C LEU A 8 39.04 -30.14 13.07
N MET A 9 38.16 -31.00 13.62
CA MET A 9 36.81 -30.57 14.00
C MET A 9 36.82 -29.55 15.17
N ALA A 10 37.72 -29.73 16.16
CA ALA A 10 37.90 -28.77 17.25
C ALA A 10 38.47 -27.44 16.74
N PHE A 11 39.35 -27.44 15.75
CA PHE A 11 39.89 -26.25 15.12
C PHE A 11 38.82 -25.47 14.33
N CYS A 12 37.95 -26.13 13.58
CA CYS A 12 36.84 -25.51 12.87
C CYS A 12 35.81 -24.89 13.82
N ALA A 13 35.62 -25.43 15.02
CA ALA A 13 34.68 -24.89 16.02
C ALA A 13 35.20 -23.59 16.69
N LEU A 14 36.50 -23.28 16.56
CA LEU A 14 37.13 -22.06 17.12
C LEU A 14 36.98 -20.84 16.23
N PHE A 15 36.54 -20.99 14.97
CA PHE A 15 36.27 -19.89 14.09
C PHE A 15 34.77 -19.64 14.06
N PRO A 16 34.27 -18.59 14.78
CA PRO A 16 32.89 -18.20 14.64
C PRO A 16 32.67 -17.77 13.18
N THR A 17 31.80 -18.45 12.48
CA THR A 17 31.32 -17.96 11.17
C THR A 17 30.60 -16.64 11.41
N LYS A 18 31.29 -15.53 11.16
CA LYS A 18 30.63 -14.24 11.06
C LYS A 18 29.72 -14.34 9.84
N THR A 19 28.42 -14.44 10.06
CA THR A 19 27.45 -14.13 9.03
C THR A 19 27.75 -12.70 8.58
N ALA A 20 28.22 -12.54 7.34
CA ALA A 20 28.35 -11.23 6.75
C ALA A 20 26.92 -10.69 6.57
N TYR A 21 26.53 -9.80 7.47
CA TYR A 21 25.35 -8.96 7.25
C TYR A 21 25.70 -8.02 6.10
N VAL A 22 25.11 -8.25 4.94
CA VAL A 22 25.08 -7.25 3.90
C VAL A 22 24.10 -6.19 4.39
N GLU A 23 24.61 -5.05 4.81
CA GLU A 23 23.80 -3.87 5.11
C GLU A 23 23.26 -3.35 3.77
N GLU A 24 22.07 -3.82 3.39
CA GLU A 24 21.36 -3.27 2.24
C GLU A 24 20.94 -1.84 2.58
N ASN A 25 21.52 -0.86 1.91
CA ASN A 25 21.13 0.54 2.03
C ASN A 25 19.74 0.73 1.43
N ILE A 26 18.70 0.65 2.25
CA ILE A 26 17.32 0.97 1.87
C ILE A 26 17.19 2.50 1.80
N PHE A 27 17.05 3.04 0.58
CA PHE A 27 16.95 4.49 0.34
C PHE A 27 15.60 5.11 0.73
N ALA A 28 14.62 4.32 1.19
CA ALA A 28 13.36 4.83 1.70
C ALA A 28 13.58 5.73 2.94
N ARG A 29 12.86 6.85 2.99
CA ARG A 29 12.89 7.75 4.16
C ARG A 29 12.25 7.12 5.39
N SER A 30 11.19 6.32 5.19
CA SER A 30 10.53 5.53 6.23
C SER A 30 10.08 4.21 5.64
N TYR A 31 10.18 3.14 6.41
CA TYR A 31 9.64 1.84 6.03
C TYR A 31 9.29 1.01 7.26
N VAL A 32 8.47 0.01 7.06
CA VAL A 32 8.19 -1.05 8.02
C VAL A 32 8.04 -2.37 7.27
N VAL A 33 8.69 -3.40 7.78
CA VAL A 33 8.52 -4.80 7.33
C VAL A 33 7.86 -5.56 8.46
N MET A 34 6.72 -6.15 8.18
CA MET A 34 5.89 -6.80 9.18
C MET A 34 5.46 -8.20 8.71
N GLU A 35 5.48 -9.15 9.62
CA GLU A 35 4.92 -10.48 9.35
C GLU A 35 3.40 -10.40 9.39
N GLN A 36 2.74 -10.91 8.33
CA GLN A 36 1.31 -10.69 8.06
C GLN A 36 0.39 -11.30 9.13
N ASN A 37 0.69 -12.50 9.62
CA ASN A 37 -0.22 -13.23 10.51
C ASN A 37 -0.12 -12.76 11.96
N SER A 38 1.09 -12.51 12.44
CA SER A 38 1.34 -12.11 13.84
C SER A 38 1.35 -10.60 14.07
N GLY A 39 1.49 -9.80 12.99
CA GLY A 39 1.72 -8.37 13.11
C GLY A 39 3.09 -7.99 13.67
N LYS A 40 4.03 -8.96 13.80
CA LYS A 40 5.37 -8.71 14.34
C LYS A 40 6.18 -7.85 13.37
N ILE A 41 6.68 -6.72 13.84
CA ILE A 41 7.62 -5.89 13.10
C ILE A 41 8.96 -6.61 13.05
N ILE A 42 9.45 -6.89 11.85
CA ILE A 42 10.74 -7.51 11.58
C ILE A 42 11.81 -6.44 11.48
N GLU A 43 11.51 -5.36 10.75
CA GLU A 43 12.41 -4.25 10.55
C GLU A 43 11.61 -2.96 10.31
N SER A 44 12.16 -1.81 10.73
CA SER A 44 11.52 -0.52 10.49
C SER A 44 12.51 0.64 10.59
N LYS A 45 12.19 1.72 9.89
CA LYS A 45 12.89 2.99 9.96
C LYS A 45 11.88 4.12 9.96
N ASP A 46 11.94 5.00 10.96
CA ASP A 46 11.10 6.20 11.06
C ASP A 46 9.61 5.95 10.76
N CYS A 47 9.10 4.75 11.08
CA CYS A 47 7.75 4.29 10.68
C CYS A 47 6.62 5.03 11.40
N ASN A 48 6.91 5.74 12.49
CA ASN A 48 5.95 6.54 13.26
C ASN A 48 5.98 8.03 12.91
N LEU A 49 6.86 8.47 12.02
CA LEU A 49 6.89 9.87 11.59
C LEU A 49 5.73 10.16 10.64
N VAL A 50 5.01 11.25 10.92
CA VAL A 50 3.95 11.77 10.04
C VAL A 50 4.58 12.27 8.74
N ARG A 51 4.12 11.73 7.62
CA ARG A 51 4.62 12.07 6.29
C ARG A 51 3.49 12.11 5.27
N SER A 52 3.65 12.93 4.25
CA SER A 52 2.86 12.78 3.03
C SER A 52 3.26 11.47 2.35
N VAL A 53 2.26 10.61 2.15
CA VAL A 53 2.46 9.25 1.61
C VAL A 53 2.17 9.15 0.11
N ALA A 54 1.91 10.28 -0.54
CA ALA A 54 1.60 10.37 -1.97
C ALA A 54 0.59 9.29 -2.40
N SER A 55 0.85 8.58 -3.51
CA SER A 55 -0.07 7.57 -4.06
C SER A 55 -0.30 6.33 -3.17
N VAL A 56 0.43 6.17 -2.06
CA VAL A 56 0.13 5.09 -1.09
C VAL A 56 -1.27 5.27 -0.49
N SER A 57 -1.79 6.51 -0.42
CA SER A 57 -3.17 6.80 -0.01
C SER A 57 -4.23 6.08 -0.86
N LYS A 58 -3.93 5.73 -2.11
CA LYS A 58 -4.83 4.99 -3.01
C LYS A 58 -5.15 3.58 -2.52
N ILE A 59 -4.33 3.01 -1.65
CA ILE A 59 -4.64 1.74 -0.97
C ILE A 59 -5.92 1.91 -0.13
N MET A 60 -6.07 3.02 0.59
CA MET A 60 -7.29 3.30 1.35
C MET A 60 -8.50 3.46 0.42
N THR A 61 -8.35 4.18 -0.70
CA THR A 61 -9.40 4.30 -1.71
C THR A 61 -9.84 2.93 -2.24
N ALA A 62 -8.89 2.06 -2.55
CA ALA A 62 -9.19 0.72 -3.03
C ALA A 62 -9.89 -0.14 -1.97
N ILE A 63 -9.43 -0.10 -0.71
CA ILE A 63 -10.05 -0.84 0.40
C ILE A 63 -11.53 -0.43 0.55
N ILE A 64 -11.83 0.86 0.57
CA ILE A 64 -13.21 1.35 0.70
C ILE A 64 -14.04 0.90 -0.51
N ALA A 65 -13.50 1.00 -1.73
CA ALA A 65 -14.19 0.55 -2.91
C ALA A 65 -14.56 -0.94 -2.85
N ILE A 66 -13.61 -1.78 -2.40
CA ILE A 66 -13.80 -3.24 -2.29
C ILE A 66 -14.81 -3.60 -1.19
N GLU A 67 -14.79 -2.89 -0.07
CA GLU A 67 -15.64 -3.22 1.07
C GLU A 67 -17.06 -2.62 0.99
N SER A 68 -17.23 -1.50 0.28
CA SER A 68 -18.47 -0.70 0.31
C SER A 68 -19.33 -0.82 -0.93
N SER A 69 -18.88 -1.53 -1.97
CA SER A 69 -19.61 -1.57 -3.23
C SER A 69 -19.65 -2.96 -3.87
N ASP A 70 -20.62 -3.14 -4.78
CA ASP A 70 -20.55 -4.22 -5.76
C ASP A 70 -19.47 -3.87 -6.80
N LEU A 71 -18.39 -4.65 -6.80
CA LEU A 71 -17.24 -4.43 -7.68
C LEU A 71 -17.57 -4.55 -9.17
N PHE A 72 -18.62 -5.28 -9.51
CA PHE A 72 -19.10 -5.47 -10.89
C PHE A 72 -20.23 -4.48 -11.24
N LYS A 73 -20.53 -3.55 -10.33
CA LYS A 73 -21.45 -2.46 -10.63
C LYS A 73 -20.86 -1.59 -11.72
N ASN A 74 -21.60 -1.44 -12.81
CA ASN A 74 -21.24 -0.56 -13.91
C ASN A 74 -21.59 0.89 -13.54
N VAL A 75 -20.63 1.80 -13.69
CA VAL A 75 -20.76 3.22 -13.40
C VAL A 75 -20.39 4.06 -14.61
N GLU A 76 -21.02 5.21 -14.76
CA GLU A 76 -20.73 6.15 -15.83
C GLU A 76 -19.75 7.23 -15.34
N ILE A 77 -18.71 7.47 -16.12
CA ILE A 77 -17.71 8.48 -15.84
C ILE A 77 -18.31 9.88 -16.16
N GLY A 78 -18.31 10.74 -15.17
CA GLY A 78 -18.85 12.10 -15.27
C GLY A 78 -17.76 13.19 -15.21
N ASP A 79 -18.18 14.38 -14.77
CA ASP A 79 -17.31 15.57 -14.68
C ASP A 79 -16.32 15.52 -13.51
N GLU A 80 -16.44 14.57 -12.60
CA GLU A 80 -15.52 14.39 -11.46
C GLU A 80 -14.07 14.23 -11.89
N ILE A 81 -13.82 13.67 -13.07
CA ILE A 81 -12.47 13.45 -13.58
C ILE A 81 -11.76 14.73 -14.02
N ASP A 82 -12.47 15.83 -14.25
CA ASP A 82 -11.87 17.11 -14.64
C ASP A 82 -10.96 17.69 -13.56
N GLN A 83 -11.15 17.29 -12.32
CA GLN A 83 -10.31 17.71 -11.19
C GLN A 83 -9.08 16.84 -10.99
N ALA A 84 -8.94 15.77 -11.75
CA ALA A 84 -7.82 14.85 -11.63
C ALA A 84 -6.54 15.44 -12.23
N ILE A 85 -5.53 15.67 -11.39
CA ILE A 85 -4.22 16.20 -11.82
C ILE A 85 -3.16 15.13 -11.61
N GLY A 86 -2.26 14.93 -12.58
CA GLY A 86 -1.13 14.01 -12.52
C GLY A 86 -1.40 12.70 -13.23
N SER A 87 -1.03 11.55 -12.62
CA SER A 87 -1.20 10.24 -13.27
C SER A 87 -2.66 9.95 -13.57
N SER A 88 -2.95 9.52 -14.79
CA SER A 88 -4.32 9.32 -15.29
C SER A 88 -4.41 8.06 -16.14
N LEU A 89 -5.59 7.48 -16.20
CA LEU A 89 -5.98 6.44 -17.16
C LEU A 89 -6.50 7.05 -18.46
N TYR A 90 -6.73 8.38 -18.46
CA TYR A 90 -7.37 9.11 -19.54
C TYR A 90 -8.80 8.61 -19.79
N LEU A 91 -9.57 8.47 -18.69
CA LEU A 91 -10.97 8.10 -18.75
C LEU A 91 -11.76 9.16 -19.52
N GLU A 92 -12.70 8.72 -20.34
CA GLU A 92 -13.56 9.60 -21.12
C GLU A 92 -14.95 9.71 -20.47
N LYS A 93 -15.49 10.93 -20.41
CA LYS A 93 -16.85 11.18 -19.89
C LYS A 93 -17.89 10.42 -20.71
N GLY A 94 -18.89 9.90 -20.02
CA GLY A 94 -19.93 9.07 -20.61
C GLY A 94 -19.54 7.61 -20.84
N THR A 95 -18.27 7.25 -20.65
CA THR A 95 -17.83 5.86 -20.69
C THR A 95 -18.38 5.11 -19.48
N LYS A 96 -18.80 3.87 -19.71
CA LYS A 96 -19.27 2.96 -18.66
C LYS A 96 -18.18 1.95 -18.35
N VAL A 97 -17.84 1.84 -17.08
CA VAL A 97 -16.80 0.94 -16.57
C VAL A 97 -17.28 0.28 -15.27
N ASP A 98 -16.77 -0.89 -14.97
CA ASP A 98 -17.04 -1.54 -13.69
C ASP A 98 -16.14 -0.97 -12.58
N ILE A 99 -16.63 -0.95 -11.35
CA ILE A 99 -15.83 -0.47 -10.19
C ILE A 99 -14.50 -1.22 -10.09
N ILE A 100 -14.47 -2.51 -10.38
CA ILE A 100 -13.24 -3.32 -10.33
C ILE A 100 -12.19 -2.82 -11.35
N GLU A 101 -12.59 -2.36 -12.51
CA GLU A 101 -11.68 -1.83 -13.53
C GLU A 101 -11.06 -0.51 -13.06
N LEU A 102 -11.85 0.34 -12.39
CA LEU A 102 -11.35 1.55 -11.76
C LEU A 102 -10.35 1.23 -10.64
N VAL A 103 -10.60 0.20 -9.83
CA VAL A 103 -9.67 -0.26 -8.77
C VAL A 103 -8.36 -0.76 -9.37
N TYR A 104 -8.39 -1.53 -10.46
CA TYR A 104 -7.18 -1.95 -11.16
C TYR A 104 -6.41 -0.75 -11.73
N GLY A 105 -7.09 0.16 -12.39
CA GLY A 105 -6.47 1.37 -12.92
C GLY A 105 -5.88 2.26 -11.83
N LEU A 106 -6.57 2.40 -10.71
CA LEU A 106 -6.10 3.10 -9.52
C LEU A 106 -4.79 2.53 -9.00
N LEU A 107 -4.71 1.21 -8.81
CA LEU A 107 -3.57 0.56 -8.16
C LEU A 107 -2.40 0.30 -9.14
N LEU A 108 -2.68 -0.10 -10.38
CA LEU A 108 -1.63 -0.49 -11.34
C LEU A 108 -1.05 0.72 -12.09
N ARG A 109 -1.86 1.76 -12.34
CA ARG A 109 -1.44 2.96 -13.08
C ARG A 109 -1.44 4.23 -12.23
N SER A 110 -1.84 4.11 -10.98
CA SER A 110 -1.95 5.27 -10.07
C SER A 110 -2.89 6.36 -10.61
N GLY A 111 -3.96 5.97 -11.34
CA GLY A 111 -4.90 6.90 -11.98
C GLY A 111 -5.64 7.78 -10.97
N ASN A 112 -5.45 9.10 -11.08
CA ASN A 112 -6.16 10.06 -10.24
C ASN A 112 -7.61 10.23 -10.70
N ASP A 113 -7.87 10.15 -12.00
CA ASP A 113 -9.21 10.10 -12.60
C ASP A 113 -10.02 8.89 -12.09
N ALA A 114 -9.40 7.72 -12.00
CA ALA A 114 -10.02 6.53 -11.40
C ALA A 114 -10.34 6.77 -9.90
N ALA A 115 -9.46 7.44 -9.15
CA ALA A 115 -9.71 7.79 -7.75
C ALA A 115 -10.95 8.70 -7.61
N MET A 116 -11.07 9.72 -8.48
CA MET A 116 -12.20 10.65 -8.50
C MET A 116 -13.50 9.95 -8.88
N ALA A 117 -13.46 9.08 -9.90
CA ALA A 117 -14.62 8.30 -10.32
C ALA A 117 -15.10 7.35 -9.20
N ILE A 118 -14.19 6.65 -8.52
CA ILE A 118 -14.50 5.81 -7.35
C ILE A 118 -15.14 6.66 -6.26
N ALA A 119 -14.52 7.78 -5.89
CA ALA A 119 -15.02 8.65 -4.82
C ALA A 119 -16.44 9.15 -5.11
N LYS A 120 -16.68 9.58 -6.34
CA LYS A 120 -18.01 10.06 -6.77
C LYS A 120 -19.06 8.96 -6.73
N ASN A 121 -18.75 7.80 -7.30
CA ASN A 121 -19.75 6.73 -7.48
C ASN A 121 -20.04 5.93 -6.20
N ILE A 122 -19.11 5.90 -5.24
CA ILE A 122 -19.28 5.21 -3.96
C ILE A 122 -19.69 6.18 -2.86
N GLY A 123 -19.00 7.31 -2.72
CA GLY A 123 -19.30 8.30 -1.70
C GLY A 123 -20.44 9.28 -2.07
N GLY A 124 -20.82 9.32 -3.36
CA GLY A 124 -21.75 10.33 -3.87
C GLY A 124 -21.09 11.71 -4.07
N SER A 125 -20.02 12.02 -3.34
CA SER A 125 -19.14 13.16 -3.53
C SER A 125 -17.75 12.84 -3.01
N VAL A 126 -16.75 13.63 -3.43
CA VAL A 126 -15.37 13.49 -2.95
C VAL A 126 -15.31 13.71 -1.44
N ASP A 127 -15.99 14.73 -0.91
CA ASP A 127 -15.99 15.06 0.52
C ASP A 127 -16.51 13.91 1.37
N LYS A 128 -17.66 13.34 0.98
CA LYS A 128 -18.22 12.17 1.68
C LYS A 128 -17.32 10.96 1.59
N PHE A 129 -16.66 10.76 0.47
CA PHE A 129 -15.69 9.66 0.34
C PHE A 129 -14.48 9.86 1.24
N VAL A 130 -13.99 11.10 1.38
CA VAL A 130 -12.91 11.45 2.33
C VAL A 130 -13.37 11.21 3.78
N GLU A 131 -14.64 11.49 4.13
CA GLU A 131 -15.21 11.12 5.43
C GLU A 131 -15.13 9.60 5.65
N MET A 132 -15.52 8.79 4.66
CA MET A 132 -15.40 7.32 4.71
C MET A 132 -13.93 6.88 4.90
N MET A 133 -12.98 7.52 4.19
CA MET A 133 -11.54 7.25 4.37
C MET A 133 -11.09 7.53 5.82
N ASN A 134 -11.50 8.66 6.38
CA ASN A 134 -11.17 9.03 7.75
C ASN A 134 -11.83 8.11 8.79
N GLU A 135 -13.07 7.68 8.56
CA GLU A 135 -13.74 6.68 9.42
C GLU A 135 -12.99 5.34 9.38
N LYS A 136 -12.64 4.87 8.19
CA LYS A 136 -11.87 3.63 8.03
C LYS A 136 -10.51 3.73 8.71
N ALA A 137 -9.80 4.86 8.55
CA ALA A 137 -8.53 5.11 9.21
C ALA A 137 -8.65 5.00 10.74
N ARG A 138 -9.67 5.64 11.34
CA ARG A 138 -9.96 5.53 12.79
C ARG A 138 -10.25 4.09 13.20
N TRP A 139 -11.06 3.39 12.42
CA TRP A 139 -11.46 2.01 12.70
C TRP A 139 -10.28 1.04 12.74
N ILE A 140 -9.30 1.19 11.81
CA ILE A 140 -8.08 0.36 11.78
C ILE A 140 -6.96 0.89 12.69
N GLY A 141 -7.21 1.96 13.46
CA GLY A 141 -6.28 2.47 14.47
C GLY A 141 -5.20 3.43 13.96
N MET A 142 -5.37 4.02 12.78
CA MET A 142 -4.46 5.07 12.26
C MET A 142 -4.69 6.37 13.03
N LYS A 143 -3.68 6.85 13.76
CA LYS A 143 -3.82 7.98 14.70
C LYS A 143 -3.53 9.34 14.09
N ASN A 144 -2.72 9.41 13.04
CA ASN A 144 -2.18 10.65 12.46
C ASN A 144 -2.49 10.73 10.95
N THR A 145 -3.67 10.28 10.56
CA THR A 145 -4.14 10.26 9.16
C THR A 145 -5.39 11.13 9.05
N THR A 146 -5.41 12.04 8.09
CA THR A 146 -6.55 12.89 7.70
C THR A 146 -6.60 13.03 6.18
#